data_af26cfa08653c9eb11366b33a1a228a5
#
_entry.id   af26cfa08653c9eb11366b33a1a228a5
#
_cell.length_a   1.000
_cell.length_b   1.000
_cell.length_c   1.000
_cell.angle_alpha   90.00
_cell.angle_beta   90.00
_cell.angle_gamma   90.00
#
_symmetry.space_group_name_H-M   'P 1'
#
loop_
_entity.id
_entity.type
_entity.pdbx_description
1 polymer ?
#
loop_
_entity_poly.entity_id
_entity_poly.type
_entity_poly.pdbx_seq_one_letter_code
_entity_poly.pdbx_strand_id
1 'polypeptide(L)'
;MSSLRQTLRDLSNTVRDRPDEIVLDIGAGGELLVARIRLVATALLMLMPLINLLSGGGVFESLAGFAGTGIGMLFAFLWLTLAKQRRRYPWLPFVTSASDVSMETLVLVLLATQSPAASLNTLIVWSCYPLSIFATALRNDGRVTLFAGTLAIVQYSALVLWVFAHADPHVTLATTAYGEVSVSNQVQRLVLLLVATLLTAVVVYRIQRLVLLSGTDTLTGLPNRSFLVHRVPQIVEQSRKQDHSITLAIIDLDHFKRINDDYGHPVGDRALRHVVQLLRNELGRDEPLMRVGGEEFVLLLERPMGAAWERMETLRKRVASVPFVPDEDGPDSVSNTCTLTFSAGLACCPQDAVEVSGLMRRADQRLRKAKQPGRNRIIARE
;
A
#
# COMPACT_ATOMS: atom_id res chain seq x y z
N MET A 1 8.67 -15.89 -26.99
CA MET A 1 9.59 -16.07 -25.81
C MET A 1 10.11 -14.76 -25.21
N SER A 2 10.27 -13.66 -25.97
CA SER A 2 10.69 -12.34 -25.45
C SER A 2 9.67 -11.70 -24.49
N SER A 3 8.38 -11.79 -24.81
CA SER A 3 7.32 -11.19 -23.99
C SER A 3 7.18 -11.85 -22.60
N LEU A 4 7.31 -13.17 -22.51
CA LEU A 4 7.23 -13.89 -21.21
C LEU A 4 8.40 -13.54 -20.30
N ARG A 5 9.62 -13.45 -20.83
CA ARG A 5 10.82 -13.05 -20.08
C ARG A 5 10.71 -11.60 -19.60
N GLN A 6 10.14 -10.74 -20.39
CA GLN A 6 9.90 -9.34 -20.03
C GLN A 6 8.84 -9.25 -18.93
N THR A 7 7.72 -9.97 -19.06
CA THR A 7 6.68 -10.04 -18.03
C THR A 7 7.21 -10.60 -16.70
N LEU A 8 8.07 -11.64 -16.73
CA LEU A 8 8.68 -12.20 -15.53
C LEU A 8 9.68 -11.25 -14.87
N ARG A 9 10.46 -10.48 -15.65
CA ARG A 9 11.35 -9.44 -15.12
C ARG A 9 10.55 -8.31 -14.49
N ASP A 10 9.52 -7.83 -15.16
CA ASP A 10 8.66 -6.76 -14.66
C ASP A 10 7.96 -7.18 -13.37
N LEU A 11 7.46 -8.43 -13.31
CA LEU A 11 6.90 -9.04 -12.10
C LEU A 11 7.93 -9.09 -10.97
N SER A 12 9.14 -9.60 -11.26
CA SER A 12 10.23 -9.72 -10.28
C SER A 12 10.65 -8.36 -9.72
N ASN A 13 10.77 -7.34 -10.57
CA ASN A 13 11.16 -6.01 -10.16
C ASN A 13 10.05 -5.35 -9.34
N THR A 14 8.81 -5.36 -9.84
CA THR A 14 7.65 -4.74 -9.14
C THR A 14 7.38 -5.37 -7.78
N VAL A 15 7.63 -6.68 -7.62
CA VAL A 15 7.41 -7.38 -6.35
C VAL A 15 8.58 -7.16 -5.37
N ARG A 16 9.81 -6.88 -5.86
CA ARG A 16 10.99 -6.61 -5.02
C ARG A 16 11.16 -5.14 -4.66
N ASP A 17 10.75 -4.24 -5.56
CA ASP A 17 10.90 -2.82 -5.35
C ASP A 17 9.87 -2.31 -4.35
N ARG A 18 10.24 -1.24 -3.64
CA ARG A 18 9.31 -0.54 -2.76
C ARG A 18 8.17 0.03 -3.62
N PRO A 19 6.90 -0.28 -3.34
CA PRO A 19 5.79 0.30 -4.08
C PRO A 19 5.83 1.84 -4.03
N ASP A 20 5.37 2.49 -5.08
CA ASP A 20 5.20 3.96 -5.11
C ASP A 20 4.37 4.42 -3.91
N GLU A 21 4.65 5.62 -3.39
CA GLU A 21 3.96 6.18 -2.22
C GLU A 21 2.43 6.20 -2.40
N ILE A 22 1.94 6.40 -3.62
CA ILE A 22 0.50 6.34 -3.95
C ILE A 22 -0.07 4.94 -3.69
N VAL A 23 0.66 3.89 -4.07
CA VAL A 23 0.24 2.50 -3.85
C VAL A 23 0.31 2.16 -2.36
N LEU A 24 1.31 2.70 -1.65
CA LEU A 24 1.45 2.57 -0.20
C LEU A 24 0.37 3.36 0.55
N ASP A 25 -0.08 4.50 0.06
CA ASP A 25 -1.16 5.28 0.67
C ASP A 25 -2.51 4.57 0.55
N ILE A 26 -2.78 3.94 -0.59
CA ILE A 26 -3.92 3.02 -0.74
C ILE A 26 -3.74 1.81 0.17
N GLY A 27 -2.52 1.30 0.31
CA GLY A 27 -2.16 0.18 1.19
C GLY A 27 -2.21 0.53 2.69
N ALA A 28 -2.11 1.81 3.09
CA ALA A 28 -2.20 2.21 4.50
C ALA A 28 -3.61 2.03 5.09
N GLY A 29 -4.66 2.20 4.27
CA GLY A 29 -6.00 1.73 4.59
C GLY A 29 -6.09 0.21 4.71
N GLY A 30 -5.20 -0.51 4.00
CA GLY A 30 -5.12 -1.97 4.00
C GLY A 30 -4.68 -2.57 5.34
N GLU A 31 -3.75 -1.95 6.09
CA GLU A 31 -3.33 -2.51 7.39
C GLU A 31 -4.47 -2.46 8.42
N LEU A 32 -5.24 -1.37 8.46
CA LEU A 32 -6.42 -1.30 9.32
C LEU A 32 -7.49 -2.30 8.89
N LEU A 33 -7.69 -2.48 7.58
CA LEU A 33 -8.62 -3.47 7.03
C LEU A 33 -8.17 -4.88 7.40
N VAL A 34 -6.89 -5.23 7.20
CA VAL A 34 -6.32 -6.53 7.58
C VAL A 34 -6.46 -6.77 9.08
N ALA A 35 -6.19 -5.76 9.92
CA ALA A 35 -6.36 -5.88 11.37
C ALA A 35 -7.81 -6.15 11.77
N ARG A 36 -8.79 -5.54 11.11
CA ARG A 36 -10.23 -5.81 11.34
C ARG A 36 -10.61 -7.22 10.87
N ILE A 37 -10.18 -7.62 9.66
CA ILE A 37 -10.44 -8.95 9.12
C ILE A 37 -9.81 -10.02 10.03
N ARG A 38 -8.58 -9.79 10.49
CA ARG A 38 -7.88 -10.70 11.42
C ARG A 38 -8.70 -10.91 12.70
N LEU A 39 -9.24 -9.85 13.29
CA LEU A 39 -10.06 -9.95 14.49
C LEU A 39 -11.29 -10.84 14.25
N VAL A 40 -12.01 -10.61 13.15
CA VAL A 40 -13.19 -11.42 12.79
C VAL A 40 -12.79 -12.86 12.45
N ALA A 41 -11.73 -13.04 11.67
CA ALA A 41 -11.25 -14.38 11.30
C ALA A 41 -10.80 -15.20 12.53
N THR A 42 -10.07 -14.59 13.46
CA THR A 42 -9.63 -15.25 14.70
C THR A 42 -10.83 -15.63 15.58
N ALA A 43 -11.85 -14.75 15.65
CA ALA A 43 -13.08 -15.05 16.38
C ALA A 43 -13.84 -16.24 15.76
N LEU A 44 -13.89 -16.33 14.43
CA LEU A 44 -14.48 -17.48 13.72
C LEU A 44 -13.65 -18.75 13.89
N LEU A 45 -12.32 -18.64 13.82
CA LEU A 45 -11.42 -19.78 14.04
C LEU A 45 -11.56 -20.37 15.46
N MET A 46 -11.96 -19.55 16.46
CA MET A 46 -12.22 -20.04 17.82
C MET A 46 -13.39 -21.03 17.90
N LEU A 47 -14.26 -21.06 16.89
CA LEU A 47 -15.32 -22.07 16.78
C LEU A 47 -14.78 -23.46 16.44
N MET A 48 -13.61 -23.56 15.79
CA MET A 48 -13.05 -24.85 15.36
C MET A 48 -12.69 -25.76 16.54
N PRO A 49 -11.91 -25.33 17.55
CA PRO A 49 -11.66 -26.16 18.72
C PRO A 49 -12.93 -26.44 19.55
N LEU A 50 -13.92 -25.52 19.53
CA LEU A 50 -15.21 -25.76 20.18
C LEU A 50 -15.98 -26.90 19.48
N ILE A 51 -16.06 -26.85 18.16
CA ILE A 51 -16.71 -27.91 17.36
C ILE A 51 -15.99 -29.26 17.58
N ASN A 52 -14.64 -29.26 17.57
CA ASN A 52 -13.84 -30.44 17.82
C ASN A 52 -14.17 -31.06 19.19
N LEU A 53 -14.24 -30.24 20.24
CA LEU A 53 -14.56 -30.67 21.59
C LEU A 53 -15.98 -31.23 21.68
N LEU A 54 -16.97 -30.57 21.10
CA LEU A 54 -18.38 -31.02 21.11
C LEU A 54 -18.61 -32.26 20.29
N SER A 55 -17.78 -32.54 19.27
CA SER A 55 -17.83 -33.72 18.42
C SER A 55 -17.10 -34.95 19.03
N GLY A 56 -16.59 -34.82 20.26
CA GLY A 56 -15.85 -35.91 20.94
C GLY A 56 -14.41 -36.07 20.45
N GLY A 57 -13.85 -35.03 19.82
CA GLY A 57 -12.44 -34.99 19.43
C GLY A 57 -11.48 -34.91 20.61
N GLY A 58 -10.16 -34.95 20.33
CA GLY A 58 -9.12 -34.94 21.37
C GLY A 58 -9.17 -33.68 22.24
N VAL A 59 -9.22 -33.87 23.57
CA VAL A 59 -9.25 -32.75 24.53
C VAL A 59 -7.99 -31.91 24.42
N PHE A 60 -6.82 -32.52 24.25
CA PHE A 60 -5.55 -31.79 24.11
C PHE A 60 -5.53 -30.95 22.82
N GLU A 61 -6.01 -31.51 21.71
CA GLU A 61 -6.11 -30.79 20.43
C GLU A 61 -7.03 -29.58 20.52
N SER A 62 -8.17 -29.74 21.21
CA SER A 62 -9.10 -28.64 21.44
C SER A 62 -8.48 -27.55 22.34
N LEU A 63 -7.77 -27.94 23.41
CA LEU A 63 -7.07 -27.01 24.29
C LEU A 63 -5.95 -26.27 23.56
N ALA A 64 -5.16 -26.97 22.75
CA ALA A 64 -4.11 -26.34 21.91
C ALA A 64 -4.73 -25.33 20.91
N GLY A 65 -5.87 -25.70 20.30
CA GLY A 65 -6.63 -24.81 19.43
C GLY A 65 -7.16 -23.58 20.16
N PHE A 66 -7.74 -23.71 21.36
CA PHE A 66 -8.18 -22.59 22.18
C PHE A 66 -7.02 -21.70 22.63
N ALA A 67 -5.89 -22.29 23.04
CA ALA A 67 -4.70 -21.53 23.41
C ALA A 67 -4.17 -20.72 22.23
N GLY A 68 -4.03 -21.35 21.06
CA GLY A 68 -3.57 -20.66 19.84
C GLY A 68 -4.51 -19.54 19.39
N THR A 69 -5.81 -19.79 19.30
CA THR A 69 -6.79 -18.78 18.89
C THR A 69 -6.95 -17.69 19.95
N GLY A 70 -6.84 -18.02 21.24
CA GLY A 70 -6.87 -17.04 22.33
C GLY A 70 -5.68 -16.08 22.30
N ILE A 71 -4.46 -16.60 22.13
CA ILE A 71 -3.24 -15.78 21.95
C ILE A 71 -3.35 -14.98 20.65
N GLY A 72 -3.84 -15.60 19.56
CA GLY A 72 -4.09 -14.92 18.30
C GLY A 72 -5.07 -13.75 18.45
N MET A 73 -6.10 -13.89 19.27
CA MET A 73 -7.05 -12.82 19.59
C MET A 73 -6.39 -11.65 20.32
N LEU A 74 -5.51 -11.92 21.30
CA LEU A 74 -4.74 -10.89 22.00
C LEU A 74 -3.85 -10.11 21.03
N PHE A 75 -3.14 -10.81 20.15
CA PHE A 75 -2.35 -10.15 19.09
C PHE A 75 -3.23 -9.38 18.11
N ALA A 76 -4.41 -9.90 17.72
CA ALA A 76 -5.32 -9.20 16.83
C ALA A 76 -5.78 -7.85 17.43
N PHE A 77 -6.08 -7.80 18.73
CA PHE A 77 -6.38 -6.55 19.45
C PHE A 77 -5.17 -5.61 19.48
N LEU A 78 -3.98 -6.13 19.79
CA LEU A 78 -2.74 -5.34 19.82
C LEU A 78 -2.48 -4.68 18.45
N TRP A 79 -2.52 -5.48 17.39
CA TRP A 79 -2.28 -4.98 16.03
C TRP A 79 -3.37 -4.01 15.57
N LEU A 80 -4.63 -4.23 15.96
CA LEU A 80 -5.72 -3.29 15.67
C LEU A 80 -5.51 -1.94 16.37
N THR A 81 -5.04 -1.92 17.62
CA THR A 81 -4.75 -0.68 18.33
C THR A 81 -3.59 0.09 17.71
N LEU A 82 -2.54 -0.61 17.27
CA LEU A 82 -1.41 -0.01 16.56
C LEU A 82 -1.81 0.50 15.17
N ALA A 83 -2.62 -0.27 14.43
CA ALA A 83 -3.10 0.13 13.10
C ALA A 83 -4.05 1.35 13.14
N LYS A 84 -4.73 1.61 14.28
CA LYS A 84 -5.56 2.80 14.49
C LYS A 84 -4.75 4.06 14.81
N GLN A 85 -3.47 3.93 15.18
CA GLN A 85 -2.65 5.10 15.48
C GLN A 85 -2.41 5.94 14.23
N ARG A 86 -2.39 7.27 14.39
CA ARG A 86 -2.12 8.23 13.31
C ARG A 86 -0.70 8.10 12.73
N ARG A 87 0.23 7.51 13.48
CA ARG A 87 1.62 7.31 13.06
C ARG A 87 1.76 6.04 12.24
N ARG A 88 2.30 6.13 11.04
CA ARG A 88 2.56 4.98 10.15
C ARG A 88 3.88 4.31 10.53
N TYR A 89 3.84 3.01 10.72
CA TYR A 89 5.01 2.19 11.00
C TYR A 89 5.33 1.29 9.79
N PRO A 90 6.42 1.57 9.01
CA PRO A 90 6.76 0.78 7.81
C PRO A 90 7.05 -0.70 8.09
N TRP A 91 7.42 -1.03 9.33
CA TRP A 91 7.71 -2.41 9.77
C TRP A 91 6.45 -3.21 10.15
N LEU A 92 5.33 -2.52 10.43
CA LEU A 92 4.11 -3.13 10.96
C LEU A 92 3.57 -4.26 10.07
N PRO A 93 3.44 -4.13 8.73
CA PRO A 93 2.97 -5.19 7.85
C PRO A 93 3.81 -6.47 7.93
N PHE A 94 5.12 -6.35 8.10
CA PHE A 94 6.03 -7.49 8.21
C PHE A 94 5.86 -8.22 9.55
N VAL A 95 5.85 -7.48 10.64
CA VAL A 95 5.71 -8.06 11.99
C VAL A 95 4.35 -8.70 12.20
N THR A 96 3.27 -8.07 11.71
CA THR A 96 1.93 -8.64 11.81
C THR A 96 1.79 -9.90 10.96
N SER A 97 2.37 -9.95 9.75
CA SER A 97 2.41 -11.18 8.93
C SER A 97 3.26 -12.26 9.59
N ALA A 98 4.40 -11.90 10.16
CA ALA A 98 5.24 -12.85 10.89
C ALA A 98 4.51 -13.43 12.10
N SER A 99 3.75 -12.61 12.84
CA SER A 99 2.95 -13.10 13.98
C SER A 99 1.87 -14.08 13.55
N ASP A 100 1.18 -13.82 12.43
CA ASP A 100 0.15 -14.73 11.90
C ASP A 100 0.75 -16.11 11.58
N VAL A 101 1.77 -16.14 10.72
CA VAL A 101 2.46 -17.36 10.30
C VAL A 101 3.08 -18.12 11.49
N SER A 102 3.71 -17.40 12.43
CA SER A 102 4.36 -18.02 13.59
C SER A 102 3.36 -18.57 14.59
N MET A 103 2.16 -17.99 14.69
CA MET A 103 1.10 -18.49 15.54
C MET A 103 0.58 -19.87 15.03
N GLU A 104 0.41 -20.00 13.73
CA GLU A 104 0.03 -21.25 13.09
C GLU A 104 1.09 -22.34 13.36
N THR A 105 2.36 -21.98 13.18
CA THR A 105 3.48 -22.88 13.48
C THR A 105 3.50 -23.28 14.96
N LEU A 106 3.25 -22.33 15.88
CA LEU A 106 3.22 -22.60 17.32
C LEU A 106 2.15 -23.64 17.67
N VAL A 107 0.95 -23.52 17.10
CA VAL A 107 -0.13 -24.50 17.32
C VAL A 107 0.30 -25.87 16.82
N LEU A 108 0.92 -25.96 15.62
CA LEU A 108 1.42 -27.23 15.09
C LEU A 108 2.54 -27.83 15.97
N VAL A 109 3.45 -27.01 16.48
CA VAL A 109 4.50 -27.44 17.43
C VAL A 109 3.88 -27.98 18.72
N LEU A 110 2.88 -27.30 19.28
CA LEU A 110 2.16 -27.77 20.46
C LEU A 110 1.49 -29.14 20.20
N LEU A 111 0.83 -29.31 19.06
CA LEU A 111 0.25 -30.59 18.66
C LEU A 111 1.33 -31.68 18.51
N ALA A 112 2.50 -31.34 17.98
CA ALA A 112 3.59 -32.29 17.77
C ALA A 112 4.14 -32.88 19.08
N THR A 113 4.01 -32.19 20.22
CA THR A 113 4.46 -32.69 21.53
C THR A 113 3.67 -33.90 22.02
N GLN A 114 2.43 -34.08 21.59
CA GLN A 114 1.55 -35.16 22.00
C GLN A 114 1.24 -36.15 20.87
N SER A 115 1.03 -35.61 19.66
CA SER A 115 0.70 -36.41 18.48
C SER A 115 1.39 -35.84 17.25
N PRO A 116 2.59 -36.35 16.91
CA PRO A 116 3.28 -35.94 15.68
C PRO A 116 2.44 -36.11 14.42
N ALA A 117 1.62 -37.18 14.36
CA ALA A 117 0.73 -37.43 13.24
C ALA A 117 -0.40 -36.38 13.14
N ALA A 118 -0.98 -35.97 14.28
CA ALA A 118 -1.98 -34.89 14.31
C ALA A 118 -1.36 -33.58 13.85
N SER A 119 -0.16 -33.25 14.30
CA SER A 119 0.57 -32.01 13.90
C SER A 119 0.76 -31.90 12.38
N LEU A 120 1.24 -32.97 11.74
CA LEU A 120 1.58 -32.96 10.32
C LEU A 120 0.38 -33.23 9.40
N ASN A 121 -0.68 -33.87 9.86
CA ASN A 121 -1.84 -34.25 9.03
C ASN A 121 -3.09 -33.40 9.29
N THR A 122 -3.11 -32.55 10.35
CA THR A 122 -4.24 -31.63 10.53
C THR A 122 -4.42 -30.76 9.31
N LEU A 123 -5.63 -30.75 8.73
CA LEU A 123 -5.97 -29.92 7.60
C LEU A 123 -6.30 -28.49 8.07
N ILE A 124 -7.00 -28.37 9.21
CA ILE A 124 -7.57 -27.10 9.70
C ILE A 124 -6.44 -26.10 9.99
N VAL A 125 -5.50 -26.46 10.86
CA VAL A 125 -4.41 -25.56 11.25
C VAL A 125 -3.48 -25.28 10.07
N TRP A 126 -3.14 -26.30 9.27
CA TRP A 126 -2.30 -26.12 8.10
C TRP A 126 -2.92 -25.17 7.07
N SER A 127 -4.25 -25.20 6.88
CA SER A 127 -4.95 -24.32 5.91
C SER A 127 -4.89 -22.85 6.30
N CYS A 128 -4.55 -22.52 7.53
CA CYS A 128 -4.36 -21.13 7.95
C CYS A 128 -3.14 -20.48 7.27
N TYR A 129 -2.07 -21.23 6.96
CA TYR A 129 -0.91 -20.67 6.24
C TYR A 129 -1.26 -20.05 4.89
N PRO A 130 -1.92 -20.75 3.95
CA PRO A 130 -2.37 -20.11 2.70
C PRO A 130 -3.28 -18.91 2.95
N LEU A 131 -4.17 -18.95 3.95
CA LEU A 131 -5.06 -17.84 4.28
C LEU A 131 -4.29 -16.60 4.75
N SER A 132 -3.28 -16.78 5.60
CA SER A 132 -2.40 -15.70 6.07
C SER A 132 -1.57 -15.11 4.94
N ILE A 133 -1.10 -15.96 4.00
CA ILE A 133 -0.42 -15.49 2.79
C ILE A 133 -1.38 -14.68 1.91
N PHE A 134 -2.60 -15.15 1.65
CA PHE A 134 -3.61 -14.43 0.86
C PHE A 134 -4.02 -13.10 1.49
N ALA A 135 -4.11 -13.02 2.83
CA ALA A 135 -4.41 -11.79 3.53
C ALA A 135 -3.38 -10.67 3.27
N THR A 136 -2.13 -11.02 2.92
CA THR A 136 -1.11 -10.02 2.55
C THR A 136 -1.46 -9.26 1.28
N ALA A 137 -2.27 -9.82 0.37
CA ALA A 137 -2.68 -9.14 -0.86
C ALA A 137 -3.43 -7.83 -0.59
N LEU A 138 -4.16 -7.75 0.52
CA LEU A 138 -4.90 -6.55 0.93
C LEU A 138 -3.99 -5.36 1.26
N ARG A 139 -2.69 -5.59 1.47
CA ARG A 139 -1.68 -4.55 1.76
C ARG A 139 -1.06 -3.94 0.51
N ASN A 140 -1.30 -4.54 -0.66
CA ASN A 140 -0.72 -4.12 -1.94
C ASN A 140 0.82 -4.02 -1.93
N ASP A 141 1.50 -4.77 -1.06
CA ASP A 141 2.97 -4.84 -1.00
C ASP A 141 3.46 -6.27 -1.24
N GLY A 142 4.03 -6.52 -2.43
CA GLY A 142 4.53 -7.84 -2.82
C GLY A 142 5.68 -8.35 -1.93
N ARG A 143 6.45 -7.44 -1.33
CA ARG A 143 7.55 -7.80 -0.40
C ARG A 143 7.00 -8.47 0.85
N VAL A 144 5.88 -7.98 1.39
CA VAL A 144 5.21 -8.59 2.55
C VAL A 144 4.69 -9.97 2.19
N THR A 145 4.14 -10.15 0.98
CA THR A 145 3.68 -11.46 0.48
C THR A 145 4.83 -12.47 0.37
N LEU A 146 5.94 -12.07 -0.28
CA LEU A 146 7.11 -12.94 -0.39
C LEU A 146 7.71 -13.28 0.97
N PHE A 147 7.78 -12.30 1.87
CA PHE A 147 8.27 -12.50 3.24
C PHE A 147 7.40 -13.51 4.01
N ALA A 148 6.08 -13.32 4.02
CA ALA A 148 5.16 -14.22 4.72
C ALA A 148 5.19 -15.65 4.15
N GLY A 149 5.19 -15.79 2.81
CA GLY A 149 5.26 -17.09 2.15
C GLY A 149 6.59 -17.80 2.40
N THR A 150 7.72 -17.10 2.31
CA THR A 150 9.03 -17.67 2.62
C THR A 150 9.12 -18.11 4.09
N LEU A 151 8.62 -17.28 5.01
CA LEU A 151 8.58 -17.59 6.43
C LEU A 151 7.73 -18.85 6.71
N ALA A 152 6.55 -18.97 6.10
CA ALA A 152 5.68 -20.14 6.22
C ALA A 152 6.38 -21.41 5.72
N ILE A 153 7.02 -21.36 4.55
CA ILE A 153 7.75 -22.50 3.99
C ILE A 153 8.90 -22.90 4.91
N VAL A 154 9.69 -21.95 5.40
CA VAL A 154 10.83 -22.23 6.28
C VAL A 154 10.37 -22.82 7.61
N GLN A 155 9.39 -22.22 8.27
CA GLN A 155 8.89 -22.68 9.57
C GLN A 155 8.23 -24.06 9.45
N TYR A 156 7.40 -24.27 8.43
CA TYR A 156 6.77 -25.58 8.20
C TYR A 156 7.79 -26.64 7.83
N SER A 157 8.78 -26.34 7.00
CA SER A 157 9.89 -27.27 6.68
C SER A 157 10.68 -27.63 7.92
N ALA A 158 10.99 -26.68 8.78
CA ALA A 158 11.68 -26.91 10.04
C ALA A 158 10.88 -27.85 10.96
N LEU A 159 9.56 -27.63 11.07
CA LEU A 159 8.68 -28.51 11.84
C LEU A 159 8.67 -29.94 11.28
N VAL A 160 8.50 -30.10 9.96
CA VAL A 160 8.51 -31.40 9.29
C VAL A 160 9.83 -32.13 9.55
N LEU A 161 10.95 -31.45 9.31
CA LEU A 161 12.29 -32.02 9.55
C LEU A 161 12.48 -32.40 11.02
N TRP A 162 12.03 -31.57 11.94
CA TRP A 162 12.13 -31.85 13.37
C TRP A 162 11.30 -33.09 13.76
N VAL A 163 10.06 -33.22 13.29
CA VAL A 163 9.20 -34.37 13.58
C VAL A 163 9.83 -35.64 13.03
N PHE A 164 10.28 -35.67 11.78
CA PHE A 164 10.90 -36.85 11.18
C PHE A 164 12.24 -37.22 11.82
N ALA A 165 13.03 -36.25 12.29
CA ALA A 165 14.29 -36.49 12.95
C ALA A 165 14.14 -37.10 14.37
N HIS A 166 12.99 -36.84 15.03
CA HIS A 166 12.73 -37.35 16.38
C HIS A 166 11.69 -38.52 16.40
N ALA A 167 11.16 -38.88 15.22
CA ALA A 167 10.28 -40.03 15.09
C ALA A 167 11.07 -41.35 15.30
N ASP A 168 10.49 -42.28 16.06
CA ASP A 168 11.06 -43.61 16.16
C ASP A 168 10.99 -44.31 14.78
N PRO A 169 12.13 -44.81 14.24
CA PRO A 169 12.16 -45.47 12.92
C PRO A 169 11.28 -46.73 12.84
N HIS A 170 10.96 -47.33 13.99
CA HIS A 170 10.16 -48.55 14.09
C HIS A 170 8.65 -48.31 14.33
N VAL A 171 8.26 -47.03 14.54
CA VAL A 171 6.86 -46.68 14.80
C VAL A 171 6.32 -45.88 13.61
N THR A 172 5.31 -46.41 12.94
CA THR A 172 4.60 -45.67 11.90
C THR A 172 3.92 -44.45 12.50
N LEU A 173 4.21 -43.24 11.94
CA LEU A 173 3.53 -41.99 12.32
C LEU A 173 2.08 -42.06 11.80
N ALA A 174 1.24 -42.81 12.44
CA ALA A 174 -0.16 -42.99 12.04
C ALA A 174 -1.09 -42.90 13.25
N THR A 175 -2.27 -42.33 13.03
CA THR A 175 -3.37 -42.32 13.99
C THR A 175 -4.67 -42.64 13.27
N THR A 176 -5.64 -43.22 14.02
CA THR A 176 -6.97 -43.54 13.47
C THR A 176 -7.71 -42.32 12.95
N ALA A 177 -7.48 -41.15 13.58
CA ALA A 177 -8.14 -39.88 13.23
C ALA A 177 -7.48 -39.15 12.05
N TYR A 178 -6.14 -39.26 11.92
CA TYR A 178 -5.37 -38.43 10.95
C TYR A 178 -4.65 -39.24 9.86
N GLY A 179 -4.77 -40.59 9.94
CA GLY A 179 -4.09 -41.46 8.98
C GLY A 179 -2.57 -41.50 9.14
N GLU A 180 -1.88 -41.99 8.12
CA GLU A 180 -0.42 -42.13 8.07
C GLU A 180 0.24 -40.85 7.54
N VAL A 181 1.32 -40.44 8.20
CA VAL A 181 2.13 -39.29 7.74
C VAL A 181 3.08 -39.75 6.66
N SER A 182 2.90 -39.21 5.45
CA SER A 182 3.73 -39.51 4.30
C SER A 182 4.61 -38.28 3.95
N VAL A 183 5.89 -38.52 3.65
CA VAL A 183 6.81 -37.51 3.15
C VAL A 183 6.25 -36.86 1.88
N SER A 184 5.63 -37.66 1.00
CA SER A 184 5.00 -37.12 -0.22
C SER A 184 3.93 -36.09 0.09
N ASN A 185 3.08 -36.29 1.09
CA ASN A 185 2.06 -35.34 1.49
C ASN A 185 2.68 -34.03 2.02
N GLN A 186 3.79 -34.13 2.77
CA GLN A 186 4.47 -32.95 3.29
C GLN A 186 5.12 -32.11 2.15
N VAL A 187 5.73 -32.79 1.18
CA VAL A 187 6.27 -32.12 -0.02
C VAL A 187 5.15 -31.45 -0.81
N GLN A 188 3.99 -32.11 -1.01
CA GLN A 188 2.84 -31.52 -1.69
C GLN A 188 2.35 -30.26 -0.97
N ARG A 189 2.30 -30.26 0.37
CA ARG A 189 1.94 -29.08 1.18
C ARG A 189 2.93 -27.91 1.00
N LEU A 190 4.23 -28.20 0.97
CA LEU A 190 5.25 -27.19 0.70
C LEU A 190 5.10 -26.59 -0.73
N VAL A 191 4.82 -27.46 -1.71
CA VAL A 191 4.53 -27.00 -3.08
C VAL A 191 3.28 -26.10 -3.11
N LEU A 192 2.22 -26.46 -2.38
CA LEU A 192 1.01 -25.65 -2.27
C LEU A 192 1.28 -24.29 -1.61
N LEU A 193 2.13 -24.22 -0.57
CA LEU A 193 2.54 -22.95 0.03
C LEU A 193 3.32 -22.08 -0.98
N LEU A 194 4.21 -22.68 -1.76
CA LEU A 194 4.92 -21.97 -2.83
C LEU A 194 3.94 -21.44 -3.88
N VAL A 195 3.00 -22.27 -4.34
CA VAL A 195 1.97 -21.88 -5.31
C VAL A 195 1.10 -20.75 -4.75
N ALA A 196 0.64 -20.85 -3.50
CA ALA A 196 -0.15 -19.83 -2.83
C ALA A 196 0.63 -18.48 -2.77
N THR A 197 1.91 -18.54 -2.43
CA THR A 197 2.79 -17.35 -2.38
C THR A 197 2.92 -16.70 -3.76
N LEU A 198 3.22 -17.49 -4.79
CA LEU A 198 3.37 -16.98 -6.16
C LEU A 198 2.06 -16.43 -6.71
N LEU A 199 0.93 -17.12 -6.51
CA LEU A 199 -0.39 -16.63 -6.93
C LEU A 199 -0.73 -15.32 -6.25
N THR A 200 -0.52 -15.21 -4.94
CA THR A 200 -0.78 -13.97 -4.19
C THR A 200 0.11 -12.84 -4.70
N ALA A 201 1.38 -13.09 -4.96
CA ALA A 201 2.30 -12.10 -5.53
C ALA A 201 1.83 -11.62 -6.92
N VAL A 202 1.32 -12.52 -7.78
CA VAL A 202 0.74 -12.16 -9.08
C VAL A 202 -0.52 -11.31 -8.89
N VAL A 203 -1.39 -11.64 -7.94
CA VAL A 203 -2.59 -10.85 -7.64
C VAL A 203 -2.20 -9.44 -7.18
N VAL A 204 -1.25 -9.32 -6.25
CA VAL A 204 -0.73 -8.01 -5.81
C VAL A 204 -0.19 -7.20 -6.99
N TYR A 205 0.63 -7.81 -7.84
CA TYR A 205 1.14 -7.16 -9.05
C TYR A 205 0.02 -6.65 -9.97
N ARG A 206 -1.02 -7.47 -10.19
CA ARG A 206 -2.17 -7.08 -11.02
C ARG A 206 -2.94 -5.92 -10.40
N ILE A 207 -3.16 -5.93 -9.09
CA ILE A 207 -3.84 -4.82 -8.38
C ILE A 207 -3.02 -3.54 -8.50
N GLN A 208 -1.72 -3.60 -8.23
CA GLN A 208 -0.82 -2.44 -8.36
C GLN A 208 -0.85 -1.87 -9.79
N ARG A 209 -0.81 -2.73 -10.80
CA ARG A 209 -0.88 -2.30 -12.20
C ARG A 209 -2.23 -1.67 -12.56
N LEU A 210 -3.36 -2.20 -12.05
CA LEU A 210 -4.68 -1.61 -12.24
C LEU A 210 -4.80 -0.23 -11.60
N VAL A 211 -4.25 -0.05 -10.39
CA VAL A 211 -4.18 1.25 -9.71
C VAL A 211 -3.38 2.26 -10.54
N LEU A 212 -2.21 1.85 -11.04
CA LEU A 212 -1.38 2.70 -11.90
C LEU A 212 -2.09 3.05 -13.22
N LEU A 213 -2.88 2.13 -13.78
CA LEU A 213 -3.62 2.34 -15.03
C LEU A 213 -4.94 3.09 -14.84
N SER A 214 -5.42 3.26 -13.61
CA SER A 214 -6.70 3.95 -13.33
C SER A 214 -6.68 5.42 -13.78
N GLY A 215 -5.48 5.99 -14.00
CA GLY A 215 -5.31 7.34 -14.54
C GLY A 215 -5.77 8.46 -13.59
N THR A 216 -6.41 8.13 -12.46
CA THR A 216 -6.97 9.10 -11.51
C THR A 216 -6.47 8.87 -10.09
N ASP A 217 -6.28 9.94 -9.34
CA ASP A 217 -5.97 9.96 -7.91
C ASP A 217 -7.26 9.78 -7.10
N THR A 218 -7.29 8.82 -6.20
CA THR A 218 -8.50 8.44 -5.44
C THR A 218 -8.94 9.48 -4.42
N LEU A 219 -8.01 10.27 -3.88
CA LEU A 219 -8.31 11.30 -2.89
C LEU A 219 -8.94 12.55 -3.51
N THR A 220 -8.37 13.00 -4.64
CA THR A 220 -8.70 14.28 -5.25
C THR A 220 -9.54 14.14 -6.52
N GLY A 221 -9.61 12.94 -7.11
CA GLY A 221 -10.24 12.69 -8.41
C GLY A 221 -9.54 13.40 -9.58
N LEU A 222 -8.32 13.90 -9.39
CA LEU A 222 -7.48 14.44 -10.45
C LEU A 222 -6.83 13.31 -11.25
N PRO A 223 -6.41 13.55 -12.52
CA PRO A 223 -5.45 12.70 -13.18
C PRO A 223 -4.22 12.48 -12.28
N ASN A 224 -3.69 11.25 -12.29
CA ASN A 224 -2.55 10.87 -11.46
C ASN A 224 -1.22 10.90 -12.25
N ARG A 225 -0.13 10.44 -11.61
CA ARG A 225 1.20 10.33 -12.22
C ARG A 225 1.21 9.46 -13.49
N SER A 226 0.33 8.46 -13.60
CA SER A 226 0.22 7.64 -14.80
C SER A 226 -0.26 8.45 -16.01
N PHE A 227 -1.21 9.35 -15.79
CA PHE A 227 -1.65 10.31 -16.81
C PHE A 227 -0.48 11.21 -17.29
N LEU A 228 0.34 11.71 -16.34
CA LEU A 228 1.53 12.50 -16.65
C LEU A 228 2.51 11.72 -17.57
N VAL A 229 2.76 10.46 -17.26
CA VAL A 229 3.74 9.65 -18.01
C VAL A 229 3.22 9.23 -19.38
N HIS A 230 1.94 8.89 -19.49
CA HIS A 230 1.40 8.27 -20.71
C HIS A 230 0.63 9.25 -21.62
N ARG A 231 -0.02 10.26 -21.08
CA ARG A 231 -0.86 11.19 -21.85
C ARG A 231 -0.20 12.53 -22.13
N VAL A 232 0.54 13.09 -21.18
CA VAL A 232 1.18 14.40 -21.35
C VAL A 232 2.19 14.45 -22.49
N PRO A 233 3.02 13.42 -22.75
CA PRO A 233 3.91 13.42 -23.92
C PRO A 233 3.15 13.56 -25.25
N GLN A 234 1.97 12.94 -25.35
CA GLN A 234 1.14 13.04 -26.56
C GLN A 234 0.57 14.46 -26.73
N ILE A 235 0.13 15.09 -25.63
CA ILE A 235 -0.38 16.47 -25.63
C ILE A 235 0.74 17.44 -26.05
N VAL A 236 1.92 17.33 -25.45
CA VAL A 236 3.08 18.18 -25.78
C VAL A 236 3.49 18.02 -27.24
N GLU A 237 3.54 16.78 -27.75
CA GLU A 237 3.88 16.52 -29.15
C GLU A 237 2.81 17.06 -30.11
N GLN A 238 1.53 16.98 -29.74
CA GLN A 238 0.44 17.53 -30.55
C GLN A 238 0.50 19.07 -30.61
N SER A 239 0.68 19.75 -29.46
CA SER A 239 0.85 21.20 -29.42
C SER A 239 2.08 21.65 -30.24
N ARG A 240 3.18 20.90 -30.15
CA ARG A 240 4.38 21.19 -30.94
C ARG A 240 4.14 21.10 -32.44
N LYS A 241 3.38 20.10 -32.91
CA LYS A 241 3.02 19.98 -34.34
C LYS A 241 2.12 21.12 -34.83
N GLN A 242 1.39 21.74 -33.93
CA GLN A 242 0.53 22.89 -34.22
C GLN A 242 1.22 24.22 -34.00
N ASP A 243 2.53 24.22 -33.72
CA ASP A 243 3.33 25.43 -33.39
C ASP A 243 2.80 26.20 -32.17
N HIS A 244 2.10 25.50 -31.25
CA HIS A 244 1.63 26.09 -30.02
C HIS A 244 2.64 25.88 -28.89
N SER A 245 2.80 26.93 -28.08
CA SER A 245 3.58 26.83 -26.85
C SER A 245 2.79 26.18 -25.75
N ILE A 246 3.42 25.25 -25.04
CA ILE A 246 2.84 24.63 -23.85
C ILE A 246 3.76 24.82 -22.65
N THR A 247 3.19 25.25 -21.53
CA THR A 247 3.92 25.45 -20.28
C THR A 247 3.48 24.41 -19.25
N LEU A 248 4.45 23.73 -18.67
CA LEU A 248 4.28 22.80 -17.58
C LEU A 248 4.65 23.51 -16.27
N ALA A 249 3.76 23.49 -15.29
CA ALA A 249 4.00 23.99 -13.94
C ALA A 249 4.01 22.83 -12.93
N ILE A 250 5.07 22.73 -12.14
CA ILE A 250 5.09 21.87 -10.94
C ILE A 250 4.72 22.75 -9.75
N ILE A 251 3.71 22.32 -9.02
CA ILE A 251 3.11 22.99 -7.86
C ILE A 251 3.33 22.14 -6.63
N ASP A 252 3.69 22.74 -5.52
CA ASP A 252 3.84 22.06 -4.24
C ASP A 252 3.27 22.92 -3.11
N LEU A 253 2.46 22.32 -2.23
CA LEU A 253 1.83 23.03 -1.13
C LEU A 253 2.86 23.38 -0.05
N ASP A 254 2.91 24.65 0.27
CA ASP A 254 3.83 25.15 1.28
C ASP A 254 3.43 24.66 2.68
N HIS A 255 4.42 24.12 3.41
CA HIS A 255 4.25 23.67 4.80
C HIS A 255 3.17 22.58 5.02
N PHE A 256 2.80 21.82 3.99
CA PHE A 256 1.75 20.79 4.10
C PHE A 256 2.08 19.73 5.14
N LYS A 257 3.35 19.35 5.28
CA LYS A 257 3.80 18.44 6.34
C LYS A 257 3.41 18.93 7.74
N ARG A 258 3.51 20.25 7.98
CA ARG A 258 3.11 20.83 9.27
C ARG A 258 1.61 20.66 9.53
N ILE A 259 0.76 20.77 8.52
CA ILE A 259 -0.67 20.52 8.66
C ILE A 259 -0.91 19.06 9.08
N ASN A 260 -0.20 18.11 8.46
CA ASN A 260 -0.30 16.71 8.86
C ASN A 260 0.23 16.45 10.27
N ASP A 261 1.33 17.09 10.65
CA ASP A 261 1.95 16.92 11.97
C ASP A 261 1.09 17.55 13.08
N ASP A 262 0.50 18.74 12.84
CA ASP A 262 -0.30 19.49 13.83
C ASP A 262 -1.73 18.94 13.95
N TYR A 263 -2.39 18.59 12.83
CA TYR A 263 -3.83 18.23 12.80
C TYR A 263 -4.10 16.79 12.35
N GLY A 264 -3.09 16.06 11.92
CA GLY A 264 -3.19 14.68 11.43
C GLY A 264 -3.59 14.56 9.96
N HIS A 265 -3.31 13.38 9.39
CA HIS A 265 -3.55 13.06 7.99
C HIS A 265 -4.98 13.30 7.47
N PRO A 266 -6.06 13.02 8.24
CA PRO A 266 -7.42 13.30 7.74
C PRO A 266 -7.66 14.78 7.44
N VAL A 267 -7.05 15.68 8.24
CA VAL A 267 -7.13 17.13 8.00
C VAL A 267 -6.28 17.52 6.80
N GLY A 268 -5.09 16.93 6.65
CA GLY A 268 -4.28 17.11 5.44
C GLY A 268 -5.01 16.67 4.17
N ASP A 269 -5.73 15.56 4.22
CA ASP A 269 -6.56 15.09 3.10
C ASP A 269 -7.69 16.08 2.77
N ARG A 270 -8.31 16.73 3.76
CA ARG A 270 -9.28 17.80 3.52
C ARG A 270 -8.62 19.04 2.93
N ALA A 271 -7.43 19.42 3.42
CA ALA A 271 -6.66 20.55 2.89
C ALA A 271 -6.32 20.34 1.40
N LEU A 272 -5.90 19.12 1.01
CA LEU A 272 -5.67 18.78 -0.39
C LEU A 272 -6.94 18.92 -1.24
N ARG A 273 -8.07 18.38 -0.79
CA ARG A 273 -9.36 18.53 -1.50
C ARG A 273 -9.79 19.99 -1.61
N HIS A 274 -9.58 20.77 -0.57
CA HIS A 274 -9.89 22.21 -0.56
C HIS A 274 -9.09 22.94 -1.64
N VAL A 275 -7.77 22.77 -1.68
CA VAL A 275 -6.92 23.40 -2.71
C VAL A 275 -7.32 22.95 -4.11
N VAL A 276 -7.54 21.65 -4.31
CA VAL A 276 -7.96 21.11 -5.62
C VAL A 276 -9.29 21.69 -6.05
N GLN A 277 -10.25 21.85 -5.15
CA GLN A 277 -11.55 22.48 -5.47
C GLN A 277 -11.38 23.92 -5.89
N LEU A 278 -10.55 24.70 -5.18
CA LEU A 278 -10.26 26.10 -5.55
C LEU A 278 -9.61 26.18 -6.94
N LEU A 279 -8.61 25.34 -7.21
CA LEU A 279 -7.94 25.31 -8.50
C LEU A 279 -8.87 24.88 -9.63
N ARG A 280 -9.67 23.80 -9.43
CA ARG A 280 -10.64 23.32 -10.44
C ARG A 280 -11.70 24.35 -10.80
N ASN A 281 -12.16 25.15 -9.85
CA ASN A 281 -13.17 26.17 -10.10
C ASN A 281 -12.65 27.30 -10.99
N GLU A 282 -11.33 27.52 -11.00
CA GLU A 282 -10.68 28.53 -11.82
C GLU A 282 -10.18 27.98 -13.16
N LEU A 283 -9.84 26.67 -13.24
CA LEU A 283 -9.21 26.06 -14.40
C LEU A 283 -10.22 25.73 -15.50
N GLY A 284 -9.81 25.92 -16.75
CA GLY A 284 -10.55 25.52 -17.94
C GLY A 284 -10.43 24.01 -18.20
N ARG A 285 -11.28 23.50 -19.13
CA ARG A 285 -11.24 22.08 -19.55
C ARG A 285 -9.91 21.69 -20.21
N ASP A 286 -9.23 22.64 -20.82
CA ASP A 286 -7.97 22.46 -21.55
C ASP A 286 -6.74 22.73 -20.67
N GLU A 287 -6.93 22.90 -19.37
CA GLU A 287 -5.88 23.12 -18.37
C GLU A 287 -5.81 21.91 -17.40
N PRO A 288 -5.30 20.75 -17.84
CA PRO A 288 -5.32 19.55 -17.00
C PRO A 288 -4.39 19.71 -15.78
N LEU A 289 -5.00 19.63 -14.61
CA LEU A 289 -4.33 19.55 -13.32
C LEU A 289 -4.21 18.08 -12.90
N MET A 290 -3.00 17.66 -12.51
CA MET A 290 -2.67 16.28 -12.13
C MET A 290 -2.06 16.27 -10.74
N ARG A 291 -2.35 15.23 -9.95
CA ARG A 291 -1.63 14.99 -8.69
C ARG A 291 -0.55 13.93 -8.93
N VAL A 292 0.71 14.27 -8.67
CA VAL A 292 1.87 13.42 -8.98
C VAL A 292 2.59 12.89 -7.74
N GLY A 293 2.31 13.46 -6.58
CA GLY A 293 2.88 13.11 -5.29
C GLY A 293 1.92 13.44 -4.13
N GLY A 294 2.38 13.29 -2.91
CA GLY A 294 1.59 13.58 -1.71
C GLY A 294 0.97 14.97 -1.71
N GLU A 295 1.79 16.00 -1.89
CA GLU A 295 1.43 17.42 -1.90
C GLU A 295 1.82 18.11 -3.21
N GLU A 296 2.25 17.31 -4.22
CA GLU A 296 2.75 17.79 -5.49
C GLU A 296 1.71 17.64 -6.61
N PHE A 297 1.55 18.69 -7.39
CA PHE A 297 0.67 18.75 -8.55
C PHE A 297 1.43 19.20 -9.79
N VAL A 298 0.95 18.80 -10.95
CA VAL A 298 1.41 19.28 -12.26
C VAL A 298 0.23 19.87 -13.00
N LEU A 299 0.39 21.08 -13.51
CA LEU A 299 -0.58 21.77 -14.36
C LEU A 299 0.01 21.96 -15.75
N LEU A 300 -0.76 21.64 -16.77
CA LEU A 300 -0.42 21.92 -18.16
C LEU A 300 -1.23 23.14 -18.63
N LEU A 301 -0.55 24.07 -19.28
CA LEU A 301 -1.15 25.30 -19.83
C LEU A 301 -0.74 25.42 -21.31
N GLU A 302 -1.69 25.36 -22.22
CA GLU A 302 -1.44 25.63 -23.65
C GLU A 302 -1.24 27.13 -23.88
N ARG A 303 -0.20 27.70 -23.27
CA ARG A 303 0.12 29.10 -23.30
C ARG A 303 1.64 29.30 -23.29
N PRO A 304 2.15 30.40 -23.88
CA PRO A 304 3.56 30.80 -23.72
C PRO A 304 3.85 31.18 -22.27
N MET A 305 5.13 31.14 -21.89
CA MET A 305 5.62 31.30 -20.51
C MET A 305 5.04 32.52 -19.77
N GLY A 306 4.95 33.67 -20.42
CA GLY A 306 4.44 34.90 -19.78
C GLY A 306 2.97 34.79 -19.38
N ALA A 307 2.10 34.38 -20.32
CA ALA A 307 0.69 34.17 -20.06
C ALA A 307 0.43 33.03 -19.07
N ALA A 308 1.26 31.99 -19.09
CA ALA A 308 1.20 30.89 -18.13
C ALA A 308 1.59 31.39 -16.72
N TRP A 309 2.58 32.24 -16.59
CA TRP A 309 2.97 32.86 -15.33
C TRP A 309 1.86 33.69 -14.72
N GLU A 310 1.23 34.58 -15.53
CA GLU A 310 0.09 35.41 -15.09
C GLU A 310 -1.08 34.53 -14.60
N ARG A 311 -1.36 33.46 -15.34
CA ARG A 311 -2.40 32.49 -14.97
C ARG A 311 -2.10 31.82 -13.64
N MET A 312 -0.87 31.36 -13.47
CA MET A 312 -0.41 30.74 -12.23
C MET A 312 -0.43 31.72 -11.05
N GLU A 313 -0.08 32.99 -11.26
CA GLU A 313 -0.13 34.00 -10.21
C GLU A 313 -1.58 34.29 -9.77
N THR A 314 -2.53 34.24 -10.68
CA THR A 314 -3.97 34.32 -10.36
C THR A 314 -4.39 33.16 -9.49
N LEU A 315 -4.02 31.93 -9.86
CA LEU A 315 -4.31 30.71 -9.07
C LEU A 315 -3.66 30.78 -7.69
N ARG A 316 -2.40 31.21 -7.60
CA ARG A 316 -1.68 31.35 -6.34
C ARG A 316 -2.40 32.32 -5.39
N LYS A 317 -2.77 33.51 -5.89
CA LYS A 317 -3.51 34.50 -5.11
C LYS A 317 -4.86 33.97 -4.67
N ARG A 318 -5.55 33.23 -5.53
CA ARG A 318 -6.85 32.62 -5.19
C ARG A 318 -6.73 31.64 -4.04
N VAL A 319 -5.77 30.72 -4.08
CA VAL A 319 -5.54 29.76 -2.99
C VAL A 319 -5.18 30.47 -1.69
N ALA A 320 -4.28 31.46 -1.75
CA ALA A 320 -3.87 32.23 -0.57
C ALA A 320 -4.99 33.11 0.04
N SER A 321 -6.01 33.48 -0.76
CA SER A 321 -7.09 34.36 -0.30
C SER A 321 -8.25 33.63 0.40
N VAL A 322 -8.33 32.31 0.26
CA VAL A 322 -9.43 31.52 0.86
C VAL A 322 -8.91 30.74 2.05
N PRO A 323 -9.34 31.08 3.27
CA PRO A 323 -8.90 30.37 4.47
C PRO A 323 -9.42 28.94 4.49
N PHE A 324 -8.61 28.04 5.02
CA PHE A 324 -8.97 26.64 5.30
C PHE A 324 -9.27 26.49 6.80
N VAL A 325 -10.34 25.78 7.13
CA VAL A 325 -10.74 25.47 8.52
C VAL A 325 -10.32 24.05 8.86
N PRO A 326 -9.28 23.84 9.69
CA PRO A 326 -8.81 22.51 10.06
C PRO A 326 -9.80 21.72 10.92
N ASP A 327 -10.53 22.39 11.80
CA ASP A 327 -11.46 21.77 12.74
C ASP A 327 -12.88 22.31 12.52
N GLU A 328 -13.75 21.51 11.88
CA GLU A 328 -15.12 21.90 11.54
C GLU A 328 -16.09 21.69 12.71
N ASP A 329 -15.76 20.81 13.67
CA ASP A 329 -16.66 20.37 14.73
C ASP A 329 -16.37 21.01 16.11
N GLY A 330 -15.37 21.88 16.21
CA GLY A 330 -14.99 22.53 17.48
C GLY A 330 -15.81 23.80 17.80
N PRO A 331 -16.04 24.11 19.08
CA PRO A 331 -16.73 25.35 19.47
C PRO A 331 -15.99 26.63 19.03
N ASP A 332 -14.70 26.54 18.68
CA ASP A 332 -13.84 27.62 18.19
C ASP A 332 -13.51 27.49 16.69
N SER A 333 -14.33 26.78 15.92
CA SER A 333 -14.08 26.49 14.49
C SER A 333 -13.84 27.73 13.64
N VAL A 334 -14.46 28.86 13.97
CA VAL A 334 -14.32 30.14 13.25
C VAL A 334 -13.00 30.84 13.57
N SER A 335 -12.39 30.57 14.74
CA SER A 335 -11.14 31.22 15.18
C SER A 335 -9.87 30.48 14.71
N ASN A 336 -9.98 29.25 14.25
CA ASN A 336 -8.83 28.41 13.91
C ASN A 336 -8.70 28.20 12.40
N THR A 337 -8.58 29.30 11.64
CA THR A 337 -8.36 29.24 10.20
C THR A 337 -6.88 29.27 9.87
N CYS A 338 -6.46 28.51 8.88
CA CYS A 338 -5.10 28.58 8.32
C CYS A 338 -5.13 28.95 6.85
N THR A 339 -4.10 29.70 6.42
CA THR A 339 -3.91 30.06 5.01
C THR A 339 -3.06 28.99 4.35
N LEU A 340 -3.61 28.37 3.30
CA LEU A 340 -2.86 27.47 2.44
C LEU A 340 -2.20 28.28 1.32
N THR A 341 -0.93 28.00 1.06
CA THR A 341 -0.18 28.60 -0.04
C THR A 341 0.53 27.51 -0.84
N PHE A 342 0.96 27.84 -2.03
CA PHE A 342 1.80 26.96 -2.81
C PHE A 342 2.95 27.71 -3.49
N SER A 343 4.02 26.98 -3.74
CA SER A 343 5.12 27.41 -4.59
C SER A 343 5.08 26.67 -5.92
N ALA A 344 5.49 27.30 -7.01
CA ALA A 344 5.51 26.67 -8.32
C ALA A 344 6.76 27.03 -9.14
N GLY A 345 7.19 26.04 -9.95
CA GLY A 345 8.19 26.25 -10.99
C GLY A 345 7.61 25.93 -12.36
N LEU A 346 7.85 26.77 -13.36
CA LEU A 346 7.32 26.66 -14.70
C LEU A 346 8.42 26.30 -15.71
N ALA A 347 8.07 25.51 -16.74
CA ALA A 347 8.93 25.26 -17.90
C ALA A 347 8.09 25.20 -19.18
N CYS A 348 8.57 25.84 -20.25
CA CYS A 348 7.84 26.00 -21.50
C CYS A 348 8.49 25.20 -22.64
N CYS A 349 7.67 24.51 -23.41
CA CYS A 349 8.02 23.91 -24.70
C CYS A 349 7.72 24.92 -25.81
N PRO A 350 8.64 25.16 -26.78
CA PRO A 350 9.95 24.50 -26.93
C PRO A 350 11.12 25.20 -26.23
N GLN A 351 10.91 26.36 -25.57
CA GLN A 351 11.97 27.23 -25.06
C GLN A 351 12.91 26.58 -24.03
N ASP A 352 12.38 25.87 -23.06
CA ASP A 352 13.17 25.24 -21.98
C ASP A 352 13.56 23.80 -22.31
N ALA A 353 12.66 23.07 -22.95
CA ALA A 353 12.87 21.71 -23.41
C ALA A 353 11.78 21.29 -24.40
N VAL A 354 12.06 20.25 -25.18
CA VAL A 354 11.12 19.65 -26.15
C VAL A 354 10.39 18.45 -25.57
N GLU A 355 11.06 17.71 -24.66
CA GLU A 355 10.51 16.52 -24.04
C GLU A 355 9.97 16.80 -22.64
N VAL A 356 8.93 16.07 -22.26
CA VAL A 356 8.29 16.20 -20.93
C VAL A 356 9.30 16.00 -19.79
N SER A 357 10.23 15.04 -19.94
CA SER A 357 11.30 14.79 -18.96
C SER A 357 12.20 16.03 -18.73
N GLY A 358 12.51 16.75 -19.80
CA GLY A 358 13.28 18.00 -19.76
C GLY A 358 12.48 19.13 -19.10
N LEU A 359 11.20 19.26 -19.45
CA LEU A 359 10.28 20.24 -18.85
C LEU A 359 10.13 19.99 -17.35
N MET A 360 9.89 18.76 -16.95
CA MET A 360 9.78 18.38 -15.54
C MET A 360 11.05 18.75 -14.75
N ARG A 361 12.22 18.39 -15.28
CA ARG A 361 13.49 18.72 -14.62
C ARG A 361 13.70 20.24 -14.46
N ARG A 362 13.35 21.03 -15.48
CA ARG A 362 13.47 22.49 -15.45
C ARG A 362 12.49 23.12 -14.46
N ALA A 363 11.24 22.68 -14.50
CA ALA A 363 10.20 23.13 -13.57
C ALA A 363 10.56 22.77 -12.11
N ASP A 364 11.07 21.56 -11.84
CA ASP A 364 11.52 21.13 -10.50
C ASP A 364 12.69 22.03 -9.98
N GLN A 365 13.68 22.33 -10.82
CA GLN A 365 14.76 23.24 -10.45
C GLN A 365 14.22 24.62 -10.03
N ARG A 366 13.24 25.16 -10.79
CA ARG A 366 12.59 26.44 -10.48
C ARG A 366 11.70 26.35 -9.23
N LEU A 367 11.00 25.23 -9.03
CA LEU A 367 10.24 24.98 -7.81
C LEU A 367 11.13 24.99 -6.57
N ARG A 368 12.30 24.31 -6.62
CA ARG A 368 13.26 24.36 -5.51
C ARG A 368 13.72 25.77 -5.18
N LYS A 369 13.93 26.63 -6.17
CA LYS A 369 14.21 28.06 -5.95
C LYS A 369 13.00 28.80 -5.36
N ALA A 370 11.77 28.45 -5.79
CA ALA A 370 10.57 29.05 -5.23
C ALA A 370 10.37 28.68 -3.75
N LYS A 371 10.81 27.49 -3.33
CA LYS A 371 10.79 27.04 -1.93
C LYS A 371 11.88 27.63 -1.03
N GLN A 372 12.88 28.34 -1.57
CA GLN A 372 13.87 29.09 -0.79
C GLN A 372 13.18 30.18 0.07
N PRO A 373 13.87 30.85 1.02
CA PRO A 373 13.22 31.72 2.01
C PRO A 373 12.13 32.63 1.42
N GLY A 374 10.89 32.43 1.89
CA GLY A 374 9.73 33.19 1.47
C GLY A 374 8.57 32.34 0.90
N ARG A 375 8.81 31.22 0.18
CA ARG A 375 7.75 30.39 -0.45
C ARG A 375 6.64 31.23 -1.09
N ASN A 376 5.45 30.67 -1.30
CA ASN A 376 4.26 31.36 -1.83
C ASN A 376 4.59 32.20 -3.08
N ARG A 377 5.30 31.63 -4.06
CA ARG A 377 5.76 32.30 -5.26
C ARG A 377 5.90 31.36 -6.46
N ILE A 378 5.99 31.99 -7.62
CA ILE A 378 6.12 31.31 -8.90
C ILE A 378 7.41 31.75 -9.57
N ILE A 379 8.22 30.76 -9.98
CA ILE A 379 9.47 31.05 -10.74
C ILE A 379 9.33 30.45 -12.14
N ALA A 380 9.45 31.32 -13.14
CA ALA A 380 9.37 31.00 -14.56
C ALA A 380 10.72 31.18 -15.29
N ARG A 381 11.65 31.92 -14.72
CA ARG A 381 13.00 32.15 -15.27
C ARG A 381 14.05 32.06 -14.17
N GLU A 382 15.29 31.80 -14.57
CA GLU A 382 16.46 31.77 -13.67
C GLU A 382 16.98 33.17 -13.37
#